data_1863bf7c53cef2818d71b951e757999f
#
_entry.id   1863bf7c53cef2818d71b951e757999f
#
_cell.length_a   1.000
_cell.length_b   1.000
_cell.length_c   1.000
_cell.angle_alpha   90.00
_cell.angle_beta   90.00
_cell.angle_gamma   90.00
#
_symmetry.space_group_name_H-M   'P 1'
#
loop_
_entity.id
_entity.type
_entity.pdbx_description
1 polymer ?
#
loop_
_entity_poly.entity_id
_entity_poly.type
_entity_poly.pdbx_seq_one_letter_code
_entity_poly.pdbx_strand_id
1 'polypeptide(L)'
;MTYNIRSGNGDLAHTADAIRASAPDLVALQEVDVHWAERSGFADQASELGNRLHMQVRFARIYSLPATDQAQPPREFGVALLSRYPIRTWRNDTLTRLSTQEKEPVPTPMPGLLEATVDVHGTSVRVFNTHLDYRSDPRVRQQQVTEMLAHIGEPSVPTLVFGDMNAKPDAPELQPLFRRLHDTWPASAGAGLTYPAEVPAERIDYVLVSRQVRVRSASVPVTEASDHRPVVVDLVVDRGGM
;
A
#
# COMPACT_ATOMS: atom_id res chain seq x y z
N MET A 1 -8.54 0.26 -3.40
CA MET A 1 -8.46 0.20 -1.92
C MET A 1 -7.00 0.22 -1.49
N THR A 2 -6.63 0.95 -0.45
CA THR A 2 -5.39 0.74 0.31
C THR A 2 -5.74 0.24 1.71
N TYR A 3 -4.94 -0.68 2.26
CA TYR A 3 -5.23 -1.28 3.56
C TYR A 3 -3.96 -1.83 4.23
N ASN A 4 -3.53 -1.23 5.33
CA ASN A 4 -2.54 -1.84 6.21
C ASN A 4 -3.26 -2.95 7.00
N ILE A 5 -2.84 -4.22 6.81
CA ILE A 5 -3.54 -5.39 7.36
C ILE A 5 -2.93 -5.90 8.68
N ARG A 6 -1.91 -5.22 9.20
CA ARG A 6 -1.23 -5.63 10.44
C ARG A 6 -0.94 -7.13 10.48
N SER A 7 -0.34 -7.66 9.40
CA SER A 7 -0.06 -9.11 9.26
C SER A 7 -1.30 -10.01 9.49
N GLY A 8 -2.48 -9.53 9.03
CA GLY A 8 -3.74 -10.23 9.16
C GLY A 8 -4.35 -10.21 10.57
N ASN A 9 -3.76 -9.45 11.49
CA ASN A 9 -4.23 -9.24 12.87
C ASN A 9 -4.69 -10.55 13.58
N GLY A 10 -4.03 -11.68 13.26
CA GLY A 10 -4.36 -13.00 13.80
C GLY A 10 -5.49 -13.74 13.08
N ASP A 11 -6.24 -13.10 12.18
CA ASP A 11 -7.29 -13.74 11.37
C ASP A 11 -7.36 -13.17 9.95
N LEU A 12 -6.67 -13.81 9.02
CA LEU A 12 -6.65 -13.42 7.62
C LEU A 12 -8.01 -13.57 6.91
N ALA A 13 -8.89 -14.42 7.44
CA ALA A 13 -10.24 -14.57 6.88
C ALA A 13 -11.06 -13.29 7.11
N HIS A 14 -10.98 -12.69 8.29
CA HIS A 14 -11.62 -11.39 8.57
C HIS A 14 -11.06 -10.28 7.66
N THR A 15 -9.74 -10.28 7.40
CA THR A 15 -9.13 -9.36 6.44
C THR A 15 -9.72 -9.54 5.04
N ALA A 16 -9.84 -10.80 4.56
CA ALA A 16 -10.44 -11.10 3.27
C ALA A 16 -11.93 -10.67 3.19
N ASP A 17 -12.69 -10.85 4.26
CA ASP A 17 -14.09 -10.46 4.34
C ASP A 17 -14.25 -8.92 4.33
N ALA A 18 -13.42 -8.19 5.06
CA ALA A 18 -13.39 -6.73 5.03
C ALA A 18 -13.08 -6.19 3.63
N ILE A 19 -12.13 -6.79 2.92
CA ILE A 19 -11.82 -6.44 1.52
C ILE A 19 -13.02 -6.77 0.61
N ARG A 20 -13.57 -7.97 0.74
CA ARG A 20 -14.71 -8.44 -0.09
C ARG A 20 -15.95 -7.56 0.05
N ALA A 21 -16.22 -7.07 1.25
CA ALA A 21 -17.37 -6.20 1.53
C ALA A 21 -17.40 -4.93 0.69
N SER A 22 -16.24 -4.41 0.30
CA SER A 22 -16.10 -3.23 -0.57
C SER A 22 -15.94 -3.58 -2.04
N ALA A 23 -15.80 -4.87 -2.40
CA ALA A 23 -15.62 -5.40 -3.75
C ALA A 23 -14.63 -4.61 -4.64
N PRO A 24 -13.42 -4.26 -4.16
CA PRO A 24 -12.48 -3.45 -4.92
C PRO A 24 -11.90 -4.22 -6.11
N ASP A 25 -11.56 -3.48 -7.19
CA ASP A 25 -10.85 -4.04 -8.33
C ASP A 25 -9.34 -4.10 -8.13
N LEU A 26 -8.79 -3.15 -7.35
CA LEU A 26 -7.37 -3.07 -6.96
C LEU A 26 -7.27 -2.94 -5.44
N VAL A 27 -6.39 -3.72 -4.83
CA VAL A 27 -6.10 -3.66 -3.39
C VAL A 27 -4.60 -3.56 -3.18
N ALA A 28 -4.16 -2.47 -2.59
CA ALA A 28 -2.80 -2.28 -2.14
C ALA A 28 -2.75 -2.56 -0.63
N LEU A 29 -1.94 -3.54 -0.25
CA LEU A 29 -1.80 -4.00 1.13
C LEU A 29 -0.45 -3.59 1.69
N GLN A 30 -0.41 -3.20 2.96
CA GLN A 30 0.79 -2.98 3.74
C GLN A 30 0.83 -3.97 4.91
N GLU A 31 1.99 -4.19 5.47
CA GLU A 31 2.26 -5.16 6.55
C GLU A 31 1.82 -6.58 6.21
N VAL A 32 2.27 -7.08 5.07
CA VAL A 32 1.97 -8.45 4.61
C VAL A 32 3.10 -9.39 5.02
N ASP A 33 2.76 -10.43 5.76
CA ASP A 33 3.67 -11.54 6.10
C ASP A 33 3.67 -12.61 4.99
N VAL A 34 4.86 -13.07 4.64
CA VAL A 34 5.05 -14.28 3.82
C VAL A 34 6.04 -15.18 4.56
N HIS A 35 5.55 -16.24 5.15
CA HIS A 35 6.30 -17.17 6.03
C HIS A 35 7.03 -16.46 7.17
N TRP A 36 6.56 -15.29 7.61
CA TRP A 36 7.33 -14.39 8.46
C TRP A 36 7.48 -14.87 9.89
N ALA A 37 6.37 -15.14 10.57
CA ALA A 37 6.39 -15.43 11.99
C ALA A 37 5.15 -16.21 12.44
N GLU A 38 5.17 -16.69 13.69
CA GLU A 38 4.08 -17.41 14.32
C GLU A 38 2.77 -16.60 14.39
N ARG A 39 2.85 -15.26 14.51
CA ARG A 39 1.67 -14.37 14.50
C ARG A 39 0.76 -14.55 13.27
N SER A 40 1.34 -14.95 12.16
CA SER A 40 0.63 -15.25 10.91
C SER A 40 0.59 -16.74 10.58
N GLY A 41 0.97 -17.63 11.54
CA GLY A 41 1.08 -19.05 11.30
C GLY A 41 2.06 -19.41 10.18
N PHE A 42 3.05 -18.54 9.92
CA PHE A 42 3.99 -18.66 8.81
C PHE A 42 3.30 -18.77 7.43
N ALA A 43 2.07 -18.25 7.29
CA ALA A 43 1.32 -18.28 6.04
C ALA A 43 1.95 -17.35 4.99
N ASP A 44 1.74 -17.68 3.71
CA ASP A 44 1.88 -16.74 2.60
C ASP A 44 0.57 -15.95 2.47
N GLN A 45 0.46 -14.86 3.24
CA GLN A 45 -0.76 -14.05 3.29
C GLN A 45 -1.10 -13.41 1.94
N ALA A 46 -0.08 -13.05 1.15
CA ALA A 46 -0.30 -12.45 -0.16
C ALA A 46 -1.01 -13.42 -1.10
N SER A 47 -0.48 -14.63 -1.22
CA SER A 47 -1.06 -15.69 -2.06
C SER A 47 -2.42 -16.15 -1.53
N GLU A 48 -2.57 -16.29 -0.22
CA GLU A 48 -3.82 -16.71 0.39
C GLU A 48 -4.95 -15.69 0.15
N LEU A 49 -4.70 -14.39 0.34
CA LEU A 49 -5.67 -13.34 0.03
C LEU A 49 -6.01 -13.31 -1.47
N GLY A 50 -5.01 -13.44 -2.35
CA GLY A 50 -5.25 -13.53 -3.78
C GLY A 50 -6.18 -14.67 -4.16
N ASN A 51 -5.96 -15.85 -3.59
CA ASN A 51 -6.80 -17.04 -3.82
C ASN A 51 -8.23 -16.82 -3.28
N ARG A 52 -8.37 -16.34 -2.03
CA ARG A 52 -9.68 -16.09 -1.38
C ARG A 52 -10.51 -15.03 -2.10
N LEU A 53 -9.86 -14.05 -2.73
CA LEU A 53 -10.49 -12.92 -3.42
C LEU A 53 -10.56 -13.11 -4.94
N HIS A 54 -9.99 -14.19 -5.49
CA HIS A 54 -9.87 -14.46 -6.92
C HIS A 54 -9.18 -13.31 -7.68
N MET A 55 -8.06 -12.82 -7.14
CA MET A 55 -7.28 -11.70 -7.68
C MET A 55 -5.85 -12.16 -8.01
N GLN A 56 -5.26 -11.56 -9.05
CA GLN A 56 -3.82 -11.67 -9.30
C GLN A 56 -3.05 -10.96 -8.19
N VAL A 57 -1.87 -11.49 -7.83
CA VAL A 57 -1.05 -10.96 -6.72
C VAL A 57 0.35 -10.64 -7.20
N ARG A 58 0.90 -9.54 -6.67
CA ARG A 58 2.34 -9.25 -6.64
C ARG A 58 2.73 -8.83 -5.24
N PHE A 59 3.78 -9.46 -4.72
CA PHE A 59 4.31 -9.18 -3.40
C PHE A 59 5.69 -8.54 -3.52
N ALA A 60 5.89 -7.39 -2.89
CA ALA A 60 7.16 -6.65 -2.84
C ALA A 60 7.69 -6.67 -1.41
N ARG A 61 8.67 -7.53 -1.15
CA ARG A 61 9.30 -7.63 0.16
C ARG A 61 10.02 -6.34 0.54
N ILE A 62 9.96 -5.98 1.81
CA ILE A 62 10.83 -5.01 2.48
C ILE A 62 11.97 -5.78 3.16
N TYR A 63 11.63 -6.85 3.86
CA TYR A 63 12.56 -7.73 4.54
C TYR A 63 12.54 -9.13 3.95
N SER A 64 13.71 -9.77 3.96
CA SER A 64 13.86 -11.20 3.71
C SER A 64 14.90 -11.75 4.69
N LEU A 65 14.49 -12.63 5.56
CA LEU A 65 15.31 -13.29 6.57
C LEU A 65 15.43 -14.77 6.27
N PRO A 66 16.52 -15.43 6.69
CA PRO A 66 16.59 -16.89 6.59
C PRO A 66 15.39 -17.56 7.25
N ALA A 67 14.98 -18.69 6.70
CA ALA A 67 14.00 -19.56 7.33
C ALA A 67 14.50 -20.02 8.72
N THR A 68 13.57 -20.33 9.61
CA THR A 68 13.89 -20.91 10.92
C THR A 68 14.36 -22.38 10.80
N ASP A 69 13.98 -23.03 9.72
CA ASP A 69 14.41 -24.37 9.33
C ASP A 69 14.84 -24.34 7.86
N GLN A 70 15.99 -24.95 7.52
CA GLN A 70 16.54 -24.96 6.16
C GLN A 70 15.61 -25.61 5.11
N ALA A 71 14.65 -26.42 5.53
CA ALA A 71 13.63 -27.01 4.66
C ALA A 71 12.47 -26.06 4.34
N GLN A 72 12.39 -24.90 4.98
CA GLN A 72 11.32 -23.91 4.80
C GLN A 72 11.75 -22.75 3.90
N PRO A 73 10.80 -22.03 3.27
CA PRO A 73 11.10 -20.83 2.50
C PRO A 73 11.60 -19.69 3.40
N PRO A 74 12.28 -18.67 2.81
CA PRO A 74 12.66 -17.46 3.51
C PRO A 74 11.44 -16.77 4.16
N ARG A 75 11.68 -16.09 5.27
CA ARG A 75 10.69 -15.29 5.97
C ARG A 75 10.69 -13.88 5.37
N GLU A 76 9.60 -13.46 4.80
CA GLU A 76 9.50 -12.18 4.11
C GLU A 76 8.35 -11.34 4.67
N PHE A 77 8.57 -10.02 4.71
CA PHE A 77 7.59 -9.02 5.13
C PHE A 77 7.61 -7.86 4.16
N GLY A 78 6.43 -7.34 3.78
CA GLY A 78 6.40 -6.28 2.79
C GLY A 78 5.01 -5.75 2.47
N VAL A 79 4.85 -5.36 1.21
CA VAL A 79 3.60 -4.83 0.65
C VAL A 79 3.13 -5.70 -0.51
N ALA A 80 1.83 -5.71 -0.78
CA ALA A 80 1.28 -6.47 -1.89
C ALA A 80 0.29 -5.65 -2.72
N LEU A 81 0.16 -6.01 -3.99
CA LEU A 81 -0.89 -5.52 -4.88
C LEU A 81 -1.72 -6.71 -5.34
N LEU A 82 -3.03 -6.63 -5.09
CA LEU A 82 -4.02 -7.55 -5.62
C LEU A 82 -4.83 -6.84 -6.71
N SER A 83 -5.12 -7.55 -7.80
CA SER A 83 -5.81 -6.99 -8.96
C SER A 83 -6.77 -7.97 -9.61
N ARG A 84 -8.01 -7.53 -9.90
CA ARG A 84 -8.93 -8.24 -10.80
C ARG A 84 -8.52 -8.09 -12.26
N TYR A 85 -7.78 -7.03 -12.57
CA TYR A 85 -7.27 -6.75 -13.90
C TYR A 85 -5.89 -7.37 -14.12
N PRO A 86 -5.49 -7.64 -15.38
CA PRO A 86 -4.16 -8.18 -15.66
C PRO A 86 -3.04 -7.24 -15.21
N ILE A 87 -2.11 -7.75 -14.40
CA ILE A 87 -0.87 -7.06 -14.07
C ILE A 87 0.15 -7.42 -15.16
N ARG A 88 0.47 -6.46 -16.02
CA ARG A 88 1.34 -6.67 -17.19
C ARG A 88 2.81 -6.71 -16.84
N THR A 89 3.23 -5.76 -16.00
CA THR A 89 4.61 -5.67 -15.49
C THR A 89 4.60 -5.27 -14.04
N TRP A 90 5.66 -5.60 -13.32
CA TRP A 90 5.87 -5.11 -11.96
C TRP A 90 7.33 -5.16 -11.57
N ARG A 91 7.71 -4.39 -10.56
CA ARG A 91 9.03 -4.41 -9.93
C ARG A 91 8.94 -3.99 -8.47
N ASN A 92 10.00 -4.31 -7.73
CA ASN A 92 10.17 -3.95 -6.33
C ASN A 92 11.38 -3.02 -6.23
N ASP A 93 11.13 -1.73 -6.23
CA ASP A 93 12.16 -0.71 -6.17
C ASP A 93 12.59 -0.42 -4.72
N THR A 94 13.72 0.23 -4.57
CA THR A 94 14.29 0.56 -3.26
C THR A 94 13.89 1.98 -2.82
N LEU A 95 13.70 2.12 -1.51
CA LEU A 95 13.64 3.40 -0.80
C LEU A 95 14.63 3.36 0.35
N THR A 96 15.14 4.52 0.74
CA THR A 96 15.93 4.62 1.97
C THR A 96 15.06 4.27 3.18
N ARG A 97 15.52 3.31 3.99
CA ARG A 97 14.80 2.83 5.18
C ARG A 97 15.72 2.72 6.38
N LEU A 98 15.14 2.80 7.56
CA LEU A 98 15.76 2.37 8.81
C LEU A 98 15.20 0.99 9.14
N SER A 99 16.05 -0.05 9.13
CA SER A 99 15.64 -1.41 9.42
C SER A 99 14.98 -1.52 10.81
N THR A 100 13.85 -2.21 10.89
CA THR A 100 13.23 -2.57 12.18
C THR A 100 13.79 -3.87 12.75
N GLN A 101 14.71 -4.51 12.02
CA GLN A 101 15.36 -5.77 12.39
C GLN A 101 16.72 -5.53 13.08
N GLU A 102 17.16 -4.27 13.17
CA GLU A 102 18.43 -3.86 13.74
C GLU A 102 18.21 -2.99 14.97
N LYS A 103 19.09 -3.10 15.97
CA LYS A 103 19.02 -2.27 17.20
C LYS A 103 19.38 -0.82 16.93
N GLU A 104 20.38 -0.59 16.07
CA GLU A 104 20.90 0.73 15.72
C GLU A 104 20.89 0.85 14.19
N PRO A 105 19.71 1.02 13.57
CA PRO A 105 19.62 1.05 12.12
C PRO A 105 20.20 2.34 11.55
N VAL A 106 20.88 2.20 10.44
CA VAL A 106 21.32 3.35 9.64
C VAL A 106 20.48 3.45 8.37
N PRO A 107 20.23 4.67 7.83
CA PRO A 107 19.52 4.84 6.59
C PRO A 107 20.18 4.06 5.45
N THR A 108 19.49 3.08 4.88
CA THR A 108 20.03 2.16 3.87
C THR A 108 18.98 1.95 2.77
N PRO A 109 19.37 1.92 1.47
CA PRO A 109 18.46 1.54 0.39
C PRO A 109 17.96 0.10 0.59
N MET A 110 16.64 -0.06 0.75
CA MET A 110 15.98 -1.35 0.92
C MET A 110 14.75 -1.43 0.01
N PRO A 111 14.38 -2.61 -0.47
CA PRO A 111 13.20 -2.78 -1.31
C PRO A 111 11.90 -2.41 -0.58
N GLY A 112 10.77 -2.44 -1.29
CA GLY A 112 9.44 -2.21 -0.72
C GLY A 112 8.71 -1.00 -1.29
N LEU A 113 9.13 -0.50 -2.47
CA LEU A 113 8.28 0.29 -3.34
C LEU A 113 7.81 -0.61 -4.49
N LEU A 114 6.60 -1.12 -4.38
CA LEU A 114 5.98 -1.89 -5.46
C LEU A 114 5.56 -0.92 -6.56
N GLU A 115 6.04 -1.13 -7.78
CA GLU A 115 5.52 -0.51 -8.99
C GLU A 115 4.93 -1.58 -9.90
N ALA A 116 3.75 -1.33 -10.47
CA ALA A 116 3.11 -2.22 -11.42
C ALA A 116 2.41 -1.44 -12.54
N THR A 117 2.27 -2.09 -13.69
CA THR A 117 1.38 -1.64 -14.77
C THR A 117 0.21 -2.60 -14.85
N VAL A 118 -1.00 -2.07 -14.65
CA VAL A 118 -2.25 -2.81 -14.68
C VAL A 118 -3.02 -2.42 -15.94
N ASP A 119 -3.58 -3.41 -16.64
CA ASP A 119 -4.41 -3.19 -17.81
C ASP A 119 -5.88 -3.09 -17.41
N VAL A 120 -6.39 -1.88 -17.30
CA VAL A 120 -7.79 -1.62 -16.95
C VAL A 120 -8.59 -1.41 -18.24
N HIS A 121 -9.22 -2.47 -18.73
CA HIS A 121 -10.02 -2.44 -19.95
C HIS A 121 -9.29 -1.84 -21.17
N GLY A 122 -8.01 -2.19 -21.35
CA GLY A 122 -7.16 -1.69 -22.44
C GLY A 122 -6.41 -0.39 -22.11
N THR A 123 -6.67 0.22 -20.95
CA THR A 123 -5.91 1.39 -20.48
C THR A 123 -4.81 0.96 -19.52
N SER A 124 -3.57 1.34 -19.84
CA SER A 124 -2.43 1.11 -18.94
C SER A 124 -2.47 2.07 -17.77
N VAL A 125 -2.55 1.54 -16.56
CA VAL A 125 -2.53 2.28 -15.30
C VAL A 125 -1.27 1.93 -14.53
N ARG A 126 -0.45 2.94 -14.18
CA ARG A 126 0.67 2.74 -13.27
C ARG A 126 0.18 2.76 -11.83
N VAL A 127 0.65 1.81 -11.06
CA VAL A 127 0.26 1.63 -9.66
C VAL A 127 1.51 1.55 -8.81
N PHE A 128 1.57 2.35 -7.75
CA PHE A 128 2.60 2.27 -6.71
C PHE A 128 1.98 1.89 -5.38
N ASN A 129 2.68 1.09 -4.60
CA ASN A 129 2.31 0.77 -3.22
C ASN A 129 3.55 0.74 -2.33
N THR A 130 3.47 1.37 -1.18
CA THR A 130 4.55 1.41 -0.19
C THR A 130 4.03 1.52 1.23
N HIS A 131 4.95 1.42 2.20
CA HIS A 131 4.75 1.71 3.61
C HIS A 131 5.95 2.52 4.08
N LEU A 132 5.75 3.80 4.44
CA LEU A 132 6.82 4.71 4.81
C LEU A 132 7.24 4.54 6.28
N ASP A 133 8.36 5.15 6.65
CA ASP A 133 8.90 5.07 8.01
C ASP A 133 7.91 5.66 9.04
N TYR A 134 7.68 4.94 10.13
CA TYR A 134 6.71 5.29 11.17
C TYR A 134 7.27 6.19 12.28
N ARG A 135 8.59 6.40 12.32
CA ARG A 135 9.23 7.13 13.41
C ARG A 135 8.82 8.60 13.41
N SER A 136 8.86 9.23 14.58
CA SER A 136 8.50 10.63 14.75
C SER A 136 9.45 11.61 14.03
N ASP A 137 10.71 11.23 13.85
CA ASP A 137 11.66 11.99 13.04
C ASP A 137 11.34 11.85 11.55
N PRO A 138 10.95 12.93 10.86
CA PRO A 138 10.49 12.85 9.47
C PRO A 138 11.61 12.72 8.43
N ARG A 139 12.89 12.79 8.82
CA ARG A 139 14.01 12.85 7.86
C ARG A 139 14.04 11.67 6.90
N VAL A 140 13.76 10.45 7.39
CA VAL A 140 13.71 9.27 6.52
C VAL A 140 12.50 9.33 5.60
N ARG A 141 11.31 9.74 6.09
CA ARG A 141 10.14 9.93 5.23
C ARG A 141 10.35 11.01 4.16
N GLN A 142 11.04 12.11 4.48
CA GLN A 142 11.41 13.14 3.51
C GLN A 142 12.26 12.56 2.37
N GLN A 143 13.24 11.72 2.73
CA GLN A 143 14.07 11.03 1.74
C GLN A 143 13.24 10.05 0.91
N GLN A 144 12.40 9.23 1.55
CA GLN A 144 11.52 8.29 0.88
C GLN A 144 10.56 8.97 -0.10
N VAL A 145 9.95 10.09 0.29
CA VAL A 145 9.09 10.90 -0.60
C VAL A 145 9.87 11.43 -1.81
N THR A 146 11.10 11.90 -1.60
CA THR A 146 11.96 12.36 -2.70
C THR A 146 12.26 11.24 -3.69
N GLU A 147 12.60 10.07 -3.18
CA GLU A 147 12.88 8.87 -3.98
C GLU A 147 11.62 8.35 -4.70
N MET A 148 10.48 8.31 -4.02
CA MET A 148 9.21 7.98 -4.64
C MET A 148 8.88 8.89 -5.82
N LEU A 149 9.07 10.22 -5.66
CA LEU A 149 8.85 11.19 -6.73
C LEU A 149 9.79 10.97 -7.91
N ALA A 150 11.03 10.53 -7.68
CA ALA A 150 11.95 10.16 -8.75
C ALA A 150 11.46 8.93 -9.53
N HIS A 151 10.91 7.91 -8.86
CA HIS A 151 10.30 6.74 -9.50
C HIS A 151 9.00 7.08 -10.24
N ILE A 152 8.12 7.89 -9.64
CA ILE A 152 6.85 8.31 -10.22
C ILE A 152 7.09 9.15 -11.48
N GLY A 153 8.06 10.09 -11.42
CA GLY A 153 8.33 11.05 -12.48
C GLY A 153 7.17 12.02 -12.73
N GLU A 154 7.08 12.55 -13.94
CA GLU A 154 5.87 13.28 -14.41
C GLU A 154 4.88 12.26 -14.99
N PRO A 155 3.68 12.08 -14.38
CA PRO A 155 2.73 11.08 -14.85
C PRO A 155 2.20 11.43 -16.26
N SER A 156 2.58 10.62 -17.26
CA SER A 156 2.09 10.71 -18.63
C SER A 156 0.89 9.79 -18.89
N VAL A 157 0.67 8.82 -18.00
CA VAL A 157 -0.45 7.88 -18.00
C VAL A 157 -1.17 7.93 -16.67
N PRO A 158 -2.41 7.43 -16.58
CA PRO A 158 -3.10 7.28 -15.30
C PRO A 158 -2.21 6.60 -14.26
N THR A 159 -1.98 7.26 -13.14
CA THR A 159 -1.07 6.81 -12.09
C THR A 159 -1.77 6.87 -10.74
N LEU A 160 -1.68 5.77 -9.99
CA LEU A 160 -2.23 5.60 -8.65
C LEU A 160 -1.08 5.34 -7.67
N VAL A 161 -1.10 6.01 -6.52
CA VAL A 161 -0.17 5.76 -5.43
C VAL A 161 -0.97 5.43 -4.18
N PHE A 162 -0.69 4.28 -3.63
CA PHE A 162 -1.30 3.74 -2.43
C PHE A 162 -0.25 3.61 -1.32
N GLY A 163 -0.67 3.72 -0.09
CA GLY A 163 0.21 3.37 1.01
C GLY A 163 -0.22 3.91 2.36
N ASP A 164 0.35 3.31 3.38
CA ASP A 164 0.48 3.89 4.71
C ASP A 164 1.69 4.82 4.69
N MET A 165 1.44 6.11 4.73
CA MET A 165 2.50 7.14 4.69
C MET A 165 3.03 7.49 6.07
N ASN A 166 2.43 6.95 7.15
CA ASN A 166 2.82 7.23 8.53
C ASN A 166 2.97 8.72 8.86
N ALA A 167 2.18 9.55 8.20
CA ALA A 167 2.18 11.00 8.35
C ALA A 167 0.80 11.59 8.02
N LYS A 168 0.43 12.65 8.71
CA LYS A 168 -0.85 13.36 8.54
C LYS A 168 -0.84 14.24 7.29
N PRO A 169 -2.02 14.68 6.79
CA PRO A 169 -2.09 15.46 5.55
C PRO A 169 -1.34 16.81 5.57
N ASP A 170 -1.18 17.38 6.75
CA ASP A 170 -0.46 18.65 6.96
C ASP A 170 1.06 18.45 7.14
N ALA A 171 1.54 17.21 7.19
CA ALA A 171 2.97 16.92 7.36
C ALA A 171 3.78 17.50 6.19
N PRO A 172 4.82 18.32 6.48
CA PRO A 172 5.61 18.97 5.45
C PRO A 172 6.26 18.02 4.45
N GLU A 173 6.65 16.83 4.91
CA GLU A 173 7.29 15.81 4.09
C GLU A 173 6.37 15.22 3.02
N LEU A 174 5.04 15.23 3.20
CA LEU A 174 4.10 14.75 2.20
C LEU A 174 3.71 15.80 1.16
N GLN A 175 3.94 17.09 1.43
CA GLN A 175 3.52 18.16 0.53
C GLN A 175 4.09 18.06 -0.90
N PRO A 176 5.32 17.56 -1.13
CA PRO A 176 5.81 17.31 -2.48
C PRO A 176 4.98 16.27 -3.27
N LEU A 177 4.47 15.23 -2.59
CA LEU A 177 3.57 14.26 -3.23
C LEU A 177 2.25 14.90 -3.61
N PHE A 178 1.65 15.70 -2.72
CA PHE A 178 0.36 16.37 -2.98
C PHE A 178 0.44 17.46 -4.06
N ARG A 179 1.63 18.00 -4.32
CA ARG A 179 1.86 18.89 -5.48
C ARG A 179 1.93 18.13 -6.81
N ARG A 180 2.36 16.87 -6.79
CA ARG A 180 2.49 16.02 -7.98
C ARG A 180 1.22 15.22 -8.27
N LEU A 181 0.52 14.79 -7.23
CA LEU A 181 -0.63 13.92 -7.27
C LEU A 181 -1.78 14.52 -6.45
N HIS A 182 -3.02 14.20 -6.81
CA HIS A 182 -4.18 14.62 -6.05
C HIS A 182 -4.51 13.60 -4.97
N ASP A 183 -4.71 14.06 -3.74
CA ASP A 183 -5.30 13.29 -2.67
C ASP A 183 -6.78 13.03 -2.99
N THR A 184 -7.17 11.77 -2.98
CA THR A 184 -8.54 11.38 -3.33
C THR A 184 -9.56 11.67 -2.24
N TRP A 185 -9.11 11.97 -1.02
CA TRP A 185 -10.01 12.30 0.08
C TRP A 185 -10.54 13.74 -0.07
N PRO A 186 -11.86 13.92 -0.27
CA PRO A 186 -12.40 15.26 -0.48
C PRO A 186 -12.44 16.03 0.84
N ALA A 187 -12.01 17.29 0.82
CA ALA A 187 -12.00 18.15 2.01
C ALA A 187 -13.38 18.29 2.68
N SER A 188 -14.47 18.09 1.91
CA SER A 188 -15.87 18.14 2.40
C SER A 188 -16.32 16.87 3.13
N ALA A 189 -15.58 15.77 3.04
CA ALA A 189 -15.98 14.47 3.60
C ALA A 189 -15.51 14.24 5.05
N GLY A 190 -15.10 15.29 5.74
CA GLY A 190 -14.56 15.19 7.09
C GLY A 190 -13.10 14.73 7.12
N ALA A 191 -12.63 14.24 8.26
CA ALA A 191 -11.20 14.00 8.50
C ALA A 191 -10.65 12.75 7.80
N GLY A 192 -11.48 11.77 7.42
CA GLY A 192 -11.02 10.54 6.75
C GLY A 192 -10.05 9.71 7.60
N LEU A 193 -10.27 9.66 8.89
CA LEU A 193 -9.35 9.04 9.84
C LEU A 193 -9.30 7.52 9.65
N THR A 194 -8.08 6.98 9.62
CA THR A 194 -7.84 5.55 9.36
C THR A 194 -7.21 4.81 10.54
N TYR A 195 -6.54 5.51 11.44
CA TYR A 195 -5.79 4.91 12.54
C TYR A 195 -6.03 5.61 13.89
N PRO A 196 -6.05 4.91 15.02
CA PRO A 196 -6.27 3.47 15.12
C PRO A 196 -7.72 3.10 14.74
N ALA A 197 -7.97 1.87 14.26
CA ALA A 197 -9.28 1.48 13.73
C ALA A 197 -10.41 1.55 14.74
N GLU A 198 -10.14 1.26 16.03
CA GLU A 198 -11.13 1.27 17.11
C GLU A 198 -11.68 2.70 17.34
N VAL A 199 -10.77 3.66 17.59
CA VAL A 199 -11.10 5.08 17.80
C VAL A 199 -10.19 5.94 16.92
N PRO A 200 -10.58 6.19 15.63
CA PRO A 200 -9.70 6.84 14.68
C PRO A 200 -9.35 8.27 15.08
N ALA A 201 -8.06 8.57 15.11
CA ALA A 201 -7.49 9.86 15.47
C ALA A 201 -6.57 10.43 14.39
N GLU A 202 -6.10 9.60 13.45
CA GLU A 202 -5.14 10.00 12.43
C GLU A 202 -5.55 9.49 11.05
N ARG A 203 -5.25 10.28 10.01
CA ARG A 203 -5.33 9.89 8.62
C ARG A 203 -3.91 9.75 8.10
N ILE A 204 -3.46 8.52 7.94
CA ILE A 204 -2.10 8.18 7.53
C ILE A 204 -2.05 7.24 6.31
N ASP A 205 -3.20 6.71 5.90
CA ASP A 205 -3.36 5.87 4.72
C ASP A 205 -3.94 6.69 3.56
N TYR A 206 -3.36 6.57 2.37
CA TYR A 206 -3.68 7.42 1.23
C TYR A 206 -3.87 6.65 -0.06
N VAL A 207 -4.79 7.15 -0.87
CA VAL A 207 -4.86 6.91 -2.30
C VAL A 207 -4.63 8.24 -2.99
N LEU A 208 -3.53 8.35 -3.74
CA LEU A 208 -3.21 9.55 -4.51
C LEU A 208 -3.30 9.22 -6.00
N VAL A 209 -3.75 10.18 -6.80
CA VAL A 209 -3.99 9.97 -8.22
C VAL A 209 -3.38 11.07 -9.07
N SER A 210 -2.95 10.73 -10.28
CA SER A 210 -2.56 11.72 -11.28
C SER A 210 -3.78 12.40 -11.89
N ARG A 211 -3.58 13.53 -12.55
CA ARG A 211 -4.64 14.35 -13.17
C ARG A 211 -5.46 13.62 -14.25
N GLN A 212 -4.97 12.50 -14.75
CA GLN A 212 -5.67 11.66 -15.74
C GLN A 212 -6.74 10.76 -15.11
N VAL A 213 -6.84 10.77 -13.79
CA VAL A 213 -7.80 9.97 -13.04
C VAL A 213 -8.79 10.88 -12.34
N ARG A 214 -10.08 10.58 -12.50
CA ARG A 214 -11.14 11.32 -11.80
C ARG A 214 -11.63 10.53 -10.60
N VAL A 215 -11.79 11.20 -9.48
CA VAL A 215 -12.35 10.63 -8.25
C VAL A 215 -13.85 10.82 -8.26
N ARG A 216 -14.62 9.75 -8.03
CA ARG A 216 -16.07 9.80 -7.84
C ARG A 216 -16.46 9.86 -6.38
N SER A 217 -15.88 8.98 -5.57
CA SER A 217 -16.13 8.91 -4.14
C SER A 217 -14.94 8.35 -3.40
N ALA A 218 -14.84 8.66 -2.11
CA ALA A 218 -13.91 8.05 -1.18
C ALA A 218 -14.64 7.72 0.13
N SER A 219 -14.26 6.61 0.76
CA SER A 219 -14.81 6.16 2.03
C SER A 219 -13.77 5.45 2.89
N VAL A 220 -14.01 5.42 4.19
CA VAL A 220 -13.22 4.67 5.18
C VAL A 220 -14.18 3.71 5.88
N PRO A 221 -14.36 2.47 5.36
CA PRO A 221 -15.21 1.48 5.99
C PRO A 221 -14.74 1.10 7.39
N VAL A 222 -15.68 0.94 8.31
CA VAL A 222 -15.42 0.46 9.67
C VAL A 222 -15.14 -1.03 9.61
N THR A 223 -14.04 -1.45 10.22
CA THR A 223 -13.68 -2.87 10.37
C THR A 223 -12.76 -3.04 11.57
N GLU A 224 -12.79 -4.23 12.16
CA GLU A 224 -11.90 -4.66 13.26
C GLU A 224 -10.85 -5.66 12.77
N ALA A 225 -10.77 -5.89 11.46
CA ALA A 225 -9.84 -6.87 10.88
C ALA A 225 -8.36 -6.39 10.87
N SER A 226 -8.10 -5.14 11.26
CA SER A 226 -6.78 -4.54 11.46
C SER A 226 -6.87 -3.39 12.44
N ASP A 227 -5.74 -2.88 12.90
CA ASP A 227 -5.66 -1.61 13.64
C ASP A 227 -5.73 -0.37 12.73
N HIS A 228 -5.75 -0.55 11.41
CA HIS A 228 -6.10 0.46 10.44
C HIS A 228 -7.48 0.21 9.83
N ARG A 229 -8.14 1.27 9.36
CA ARG A 229 -9.31 1.18 8.48
C ARG A 229 -8.88 1.35 7.03
N PRO A 230 -9.44 0.56 6.08
CA PRO A 230 -9.10 0.72 4.68
C PRO A 230 -9.63 2.03 4.10
N VAL A 231 -8.91 2.59 3.13
CA VAL A 231 -9.43 3.67 2.28
C VAL A 231 -9.90 3.07 0.96
N VAL A 232 -11.17 3.29 0.65
CA VAL A 232 -11.81 2.81 -0.59
C VAL A 232 -12.18 4.00 -1.45
N VAL A 233 -11.78 3.96 -2.71
CA VAL A 233 -12.01 5.06 -3.66
C VAL A 233 -12.60 4.52 -4.95
N ASP A 234 -13.68 5.13 -5.43
CA ASP A 234 -14.22 4.91 -6.76
C ASP A 234 -13.58 5.89 -7.75
N LEU A 235 -12.93 5.34 -8.76
CA LEU A 235 -12.12 6.08 -9.72
C LEU A 235 -12.63 5.87 -11.14
N VAL A 236 -12.48 6.91 -11.97
CA VAL A 236 -12.68 6.81 -13.40
C VAL A 236 -11.34 7.07 -14.09
N VAL A 237 -10.91 6.07 -14.85
CA VAL A 237 -9.76 6.18 -15.73
C VAL A 237 -10.32 6.40 -17.14
N ASP A 238 -10.09 7.59 -17.70
CA ASP A 238 -10.53 7.87 -19.05
C ASP A 238 -9.72 7.01 -20.04
N ARG A 239 -10.41 6.37 -20.98
CA ARG A 239 -9.74 5.70 -22.09
C ARG A 239 -8.95 6.75 -22.84
N GLY A 240 -7.63 6.60 -22.91
CA GLY A 240 -6.81 7.48 -23.72
C GLY A 240 -7.41 7.50 -25.13
N GLY A 241 -7.84 8.69 -25.57
CA GLY A 241 -8.34 8.83 -26.93
C GLY A 241 -7.24 8.37 -27.90
N MET A 242 -7.59 7.44 -28.77
CA MET A 242 -6.78 7.13 -29.96
C MET A 242 -6.75 8.36 -30.85
#